data_cb81fe044f6c15cd9736ecdd9afcc939
#
_entry.id   cb81fe044f6c15cd9736ecdd9afcc939
#
_cell.length_a   1.000
_cell.length_b   1.000
_cell.length_c   1.000
_cell.angle_alpha   90.00
_cell.angle_beta   90.00
_cell.angle_gamma   90.00
#
_symmetry.space_group_name_H-M   'P 1'
#
loop_
_entity.id
_entity.type
_entity.pdbx_description
1 polymer ?
#
loop_
_entity_poly.entity_id
_entity_poly.type
_entity_poly.pdbx_seq_one_letter_code
_entity_poly.pdbx_strand_id
1 'polypeptide(L)'
;YLKLNLDQNDYFKYTSDKITLDLKNFNFVFLRQDPPFDMNYITSTYILDFLPYETKVINNPTAVRNATEKLYTFNFKEFMPPTIVTKDIDEIYKFLNKVEDIITKPLYGNGGVGIHKFNINNFNPNILKQYLDLPIMIQKYIKEIDKGDRRLIVIDGEYCGSVARIPKDGDIKANFHAGG
;
A
#
# COMPACT_ATOMS: atom_id res chain seq x y z
N TYR A 1 12.11 -25.70 -7.39
CA TYR A 1 10.69 -25.68 -7.78
C TYR A 1 9.80 -25.58 -6.57
N LEU A 2 8.69 -24.86 -6.69
CA LEU A 2 7.63 -24.76 -5.67
C LEU A 2 6.48 -25.66 -6.10
N LYS A 3 6.05 -26.56 -5.22
CA LYS A 3 4.84 -27.36 -5.41
C LYS A 3 3.74 -26.81 -4.52
N LEU A 4 2.60 -26.44 -5.11
CA LEU A 4 1.43 -26.04 -4.37
C LEU A 4 0.81 -27.28 -3.69
N ASN A 5 0.48 -27.13 -2.43
CA ASN A 5 -0.24 -28.13 -1.65
C ASN A 5 -1.60 -27.55 -1.26
N LEU A 6 -2.65 -28.34 -1.38
CA LEU A 6 -4.01 -27.96 -0.98
C LEU A 6 -4.31 -28.26 0.49
N ASP A 7 -3.32 -28.73 1.24
CA ASP A 7 -3.47 -29.00 2.67
C ASP A 7 -3.46 -27.68 3.47
N GLN A 8 -4.43 -27.50 4.37
CA GLN A 8 -4.71 -26.22 5.05
C GLN A 8 -3.58 -25.68 5.93
N ASN A 9 -2.57 -26.48 6.23
CA ASN A 9 -1.44 -26.10 7.09
C ASN A 9 -0.12 -25.92 6.34
N ASP A 10 -0.03 -26.28 5.06
CA ASP A 10 1.21 -26.22 4.29
C ASP A 10 0.90 -25.98 2.81
N TYR A 11 0.61 -24.71 2.46
CA TYR A 11 0.16 -24.32 1.12
C TYR A 11 1.20 -24.54 0.02
N PHE A 12 2.47 -24.70 0.37
CA PHE A 12 3.55 -24.95 -0.59
C PHE A 12 4.70 -25.74 0.05
N LYS A 13 5.40 -26.48 -0.77
CA LYS A 13 6.60 -27.21 -0.38
C LYS A 13 7.72 -26.97 -1.39
N TYR A 14 8.89 -26.68 -0.92
CA TYR A 14 10.10 -26.70 -1.78
C TYR A 14 10.42 -28.14 -2.15
N THR A 15 10.57 -28.39 -3.46
CA THR A 15 10.84 -29.72 -4.01
C THR A 15 12.30 -29.91 -4.40
N SER A 16 13.10 -28.83 -4.33
CA SER A 16 14.53 -28.84 -4.65
C SER A 16 15.23 -27.69 -3.93
N ASP A 17 16.55 -27.72 -3.93
CA ASP A 17 17.38 -26.61 -3.50
C ASP A 17 17.15 -25.39 -4.38
N LYS A 18 17.60 -24.22 -3.89
CA LYS A 18 17.54 -22.96 -4.62
C LYS A 18 18.36 -23.08 -5.92
N ILE A 19 17.73 -22.77 -7.04
CA ILE A 19 18.35 -22.75 -8.36
C ILE A 19 18.31 -21.35 -8.95
N THR A 20 19.28 -21.03 -9.78
CA THR A 20 19.31 -19.80 -10.59
C THR A 20 18.71 -20.08 -11.96
N LEU A 21 17.78 -19.25 -12.40
CA LEU A 21 17.12 -19.34 -13.69
C LEU A 21 17.33 -18.03 -14.47
N ASP A 22 17.54 -18.14 -15.78
CA ASP A 22 17.54 -16.98 -16.66
C ASP A 22 16.12 -16.68 -17.11
N LEU A 23 15.60 -15.51 -16.72
CA LEU A 23 14.21 -15.12 -16.96
C LEU A 23 13.87 -14.98 -18.44
N LYS A 24 14.85 -14.71 -19.32
CA LYS A 24 14.62 -14.67 -20.78
C LYS A 24 14.14 -16.00 -21.37
N ASN A 25 14.32 -17.11 -20.66
CA ASN A 25 13.86 -18.43 -21.10
C ASN A 25 12.37 -18.68 -20.79
N PHE A 26 11.66 -17.70 -20.23
CA PHE A 26 10.24 -17.79 -19.92
C PHE A 26 9.41 -16.93 -20.87
N ASN A 27 8.26 -17.41 -21.26
CA ASN A 27 7.30 -16.63 -22.04
C ASN A 27 6.62 -15.54 -21.20
N PHE A 28 6.39 -15.83 -19.89
CA PHE A 28 5.74 -14.95 -18.95
C PHE A 28 6.49 -14.89 -17.62
N VAL A 29 6.60 -13.68 -17.07
CA VAL A 29 7.10 -13.40 -15.73
C VAL A 29 6.03 -12.59 -15.00
N PHE A 30 5.54 -13.10 -13.87
CA PHE A 30 4.55 -12.38 -13.06
C PHE A 30 5.25 -11.53 -12.00
N LEU A 31 5.17 -10.21 -12.15
CA LEU A 31 5.63 -9.25 -11.15
C LEU A 31 4.54 -9.11 -10.07
N ARG A 32 4.64 -9.94 -9.04
CA ARG A 32 3.71 -10.03 -7.91
C ARG A 32 4.45 -9.93 -6.56
N GLN A 33 5.49 -9.11 -6.53
CA GLN A 33 6.30 -8.90 -5.33
C GLN A 33 5.46 -8.24 -4.23
N ASP A 34 5.59 -8.74 -3.00
CA ASP A 34 4.97 -8.14 -1.83
C ASP A 34 5.70 -6.85 -1.40
N PRO A 35 5.00 -5.93 -0.72
CA PRO A 35 5.64 -4.76 -0.08
C PRO A 35 6.75 -5.18 0.89
N PRO A 36 7.68 -4.28 1.24
CA PRO A 36 7.62 -2.83 1.08
C PRO A 36 7.97 -2.34 -0.33
N PHE A 37 7.35 -1.23 -0.74
CA PHE A 37 7.69 -0.54 -1.99
C PHE A 37 8.89 0.37 -1.74
N ASP A 38 10.07 -0.23 -1.70
CA ASP A 38 11.36 0.39 -1.41
C ASP A 38 12.29 0.35 -2.64
N MET A 39 13.54 0.74 -2.47
CA MET A 39 14.52 0.72 -3.55
C MET A 39 14.84 -0.68 -4.06
N ASN A 40 14.71 -1.73 -3.25
CA ASN A 40 14.87 -3.10 -3.71
C ASN A 40 13.73 -3.49 -4.66
N TYR A 41 12.50 -3.12 -4.27
CA TYR A 41 11.33 -3.30 -5.13
C TYR A 41 11.49 -2.56 -6.46
N ILE A 42 11.82 -1.27 -6.40
CA ILE A 42 12.03 -0.41 -7.59
C ILE A 42 13.15 -0.99 -8.48
N THR A 43 14.29 -1.40 -7.89
CA THR A 43 15.42 -2.00 -8.62
C THR A 43 14.99 -3.28 -9.35
N SER A 44 14.21 -4.14 -8.71
CA SER A 44 13.66 -5.34 -9.34
C SER A 44 12.85 -5.01 -10.59
N THR A 45 12.03 -3.95 -10.54
CA THR A 45 11.24 -3.51 -11.69
C THR A 45 12.11 -2.98 -12.83
N TYR A 46 13.20 -2.25 -12.52
CA TYR A 46 14.15 -1.82 -13.54
C TYR A 46 14.89 -2.99 -14.21
N ILE A 47 15.28 -4.00 -13.43
CA ILE A 47 15.92 -5.20 -13.98
C ILE A 47 14.97 -5.91 -14.95
N LEU A 48 13.68 -5.98 -14.64
CA LEU A 48 12.69 -6.62 -15.50
C LEU A 48 12.45 -5.87 -16.82
N ASP A 49 12.72 -4.55 -16.88
CA ASP A 49 12.64 -3.78 -18.13
C ASP A 49 13.70 -4.19 -19.16
N PHE A 50 14.79 -4.86 -18.75
CA PHE A 50 15.84 -5.35 -19.65
C PHE A 50 15.55 -6.73 -20.25
N LEU A 51 14.43 -7.35 -19.90
CA LEU A 51 14.03 -8.61 -20.52
C LEU A 51 13.66 -8.40 -22.01
N PRO A 52 13.93 -9.38 -22.88
CA PRO A 52 13.58 -9.28 -24.28
C PRO A 52 12.06 -9.23 -24.46
N TYR A 53 11.61 -8.64 -25.56
CA TYR A 53 10.20 -8.43 -25.87
C TYR A 53 9.36 -9.73 -25.87
N GLU A 54 9.98 -10.84 -26.16
CA GLU A 54 9.37 -12.17 -26.18
C GLU A 54 8.95 -12.63 -24.76
N THR A 55 9.66 -12.16 -23.73
CA THR A 55 9.29 -12.42 -22.33
C THR A 55 8.31 -11.37 -21.83
N LYS A 56 7.07 -11.72 -21.68
CA LYS A 56 6.02 -10.80 -21.21
C LYS A 56 6.02 -10.67 -19.69
N VAL A 57 6.27 -9.47 -19.18
CA VAL A 57 6.20 -9.19 -17.74
C VAL A 57 4.80 -8.67 -17.37
N ILE A 58 4.15 -9.34 -16.45
CA ILE A 58 2.80 -9.02 -15.91
C ILE A 58 2.91 -8.94 -14.37
N ASN A 59 2.65 -7.82 -13.77
CA ASN A 59 2.27 -6.48 -14.25
C ASN A 59 3.45 -5.78 -14.96
N ASN A 60 3.12 -4.77 -15.78
CA ASN A 60 4.15 -3.97 -16.46
C ASN A 60 5.02 -3.23 -15.43
N PRO A 61 6.36 -3.36 -15.47
CA PRO A 61 7.26 -2.78 -14.46
C PRO A 61 7.16 -1.26 -14.35
N THR A 62 7.07 -0.57 -15.49
CA THR A 62 6.91 0.90 -15.52
C THR A 62 5.57 1.34 -14.92
N ALA A 63 4.48 0.64 -15.21
CA ALA A 63 3.18 0.91 -14.62
C ALA A 63 3.19 0.70 -13.10
N VAL A 64 3.84 -0.36 -12.62
CA VAL A 64 4.00 -0.63 -11.18
C VAL A 64 4.76 0.50 -10.48
N ARG A 65 5.86 0.99 -11.06
CA ARG A 65 6.61 2.13 -10.50
C ARG A 65 5.78 3.41 -10.44
N ASN A 66 4.97 3.66 -11.46
CA ASN A 66 4.20 4.91 -11.60
C ASN A 66 2.87 4.91 -10.82
N ALA A 67 2.34 3.74 -10.49
CA ALA A 67 1.09 3.58 -9.76
C ALA A 67 1.34 3.33 -8.26
N THR A 68 2.04 4.26 -7.59
CA THR A 68 2.30 4.19 -6.16
C THR A 68 0.99 4.26 -5.37
N GLU A 69 0.82 3.38 -4.40
CA GLU A 69 -0.43 3.15 -3.66
C GLU A 69 -1.14 4.43 -3.20
N LYS A 70 -0.41 5.33 -2.52
CA LYS A 70 -1.01 6.53 -1.93
C LYS A 70 -0.98 7.75 -2.85
N LEU A 71 0.13 7.99 -3.54
CA LEU A 71 0.26 9.18 -4.39
C LEU A 71 -0.58 9.07 -5.67
N TYR A 72 -0.73 7.87 -6.21
CA TYR A 72 -1.56 7.64 -7.40
C TYR A 72 -3.02 8.08 -7.21
N THR A 73 -3.53 8.03 -5.97
CA THR A 73 -4.89 8.46 -5.64
C THR A 73 -5.14 9.95 -5.95
N PHE A 74 -4.08 10.79 -6.01
CA PHE A 74 -4.22 12.21 -6.38
C PHE A 74 -4.72 12.45 -7.81
N ASN A 75 -4.71 11.42 -8.67
CA ASN A 75 -5.39 11.49 -9.97
C ASN A 75 -6.92 11.49 -9.82
N PHE A 76 -7.45 11.20 -8.62
CA PHE A 76 -8.86 11.06 -8.31
C PHE A 76 -9.24 11.89 -7.08
N LYS A 77 -8.79 13.14 -7.05
CA LYS A 77 -8.95 14.05 -5.89
C LYS A 77 -10.40 14.26 -5.46
N GLU A 78 -11.31 14.21 -6.40
CA GLU A 78 -12.76 14.35 -6.18
C GLU A 78 -13.34 13.26 -5.28
N PHE A 79 -12.67 12.11 -5.19
CA PHE A 79 -13.06 10.98 -4.33
C PHE A 79 -12.25 10.90 -3.03
N MET A 80 -11.35 11.85 -2.81
CA MET A 80 -10.49 11.86 -1.63
C MET A 80 -11.03 12.83 -0.55
N PRO A 81 -10.86 12.52 0.74
CA PRO A 81 -11.01 13.53 1.76
C PRO A 81 -9.93 14.61 1.58
N PRO A 82 -10.11 15.81 2.18
CA PRO A 82 -9.05 16.82 2.22
C PRO A 82 -7.72 16.20 2.61
N THR A 83 -6.70 16.41 1.77
CA THR A 83 -5.39 15.73 1.87
C THR A 83 -4.27 16.69 1.53
N ILE A 84 -3.19 16.63 2.31
CA ILE A 84 -1.89 17.22 1.97
C ILE A 84 -0.79 16.16 2.05
N VAL A 85 0.33 16.43 1.38
CA VAL A 85 1.56 15.63 1.48
C VAL A 85 2.69 16.57 1.81
N THR A 86 3.29 16.42 2.98
CA THR A 86 4.35 17.30 3.48
C THR A 86 5.21 16.59 4.52
N LYS A 87 6.38 17.13 4.80
CA LYS A 87 7.21 16.82 5.96
C LYS A 87 7.35 18.01 6.91
N ASP A 88 6.72 19.13 6.58
CA ASP A 88 6.76 20.35 7.37
C ASP A 88 5.69 20.28 8.47
N ILE A 89 6.14 20.32 9.72
CA ILE A 89 5.27 20.26 10.90
C ILE A 89 4.32 21.47 10.98
N ASP A 90 4.76 22.66 10.55
CA ASP A 90 3.90 23.85 10.59
C ASP A 90 2.76 23.74 9.59
N GLU A 91 3.00 23.15 8.41
CA GLU A 91 1.95 22.85 7.44
C GLU A 91 0.97 21.80 7.97
N ILE A 92 1.45 20.77 8.70
CA ILE A 92 0.59 19.80 9.36
C ILE A 92 -0.30 20.50 10.40
N TYR A 93 0.27 21.39 11.21
CA TYR A 93 -0.48 22.17 12.20
C TYR A 93 -1.57 23.03 11.58
N LYS A 94 -1.24 23.77 10.52
CA LYS A 94 -2.21 24.59 9.76
C LYS A 94 -3.35 23.73 9.20
N PHE A 95 -3.01 22.57 8.66
CA PHE A 95 -4.02 21.66 8.11
C PHE A 95 -4.91 21.06 9.22
N LEU A 96 -4.33 20.65 10.34
CA LEU A 96 -5.05 20.14 11.50
C LEU A 96 -6.06 21.16 12.04
N ASN A 97 -5.66 22.44 12.19
CA ASN A 97 -6.55 23.51 12.61
C ASN A 97 -7.74 23.72 11.63
N LYS A 98 -7.57 23.37 10.36
CA LYS A 98 -8.62 23.52 9.34
C LYS A 98 -9.62 22.36 9.36
N VAL A 99 -9.18 21.14 9.70
CA VAL A 99 -10.00 19.92 9.52
C VAL A 99 -10.34 19.19 10.82
N GLU A 100 -9.82 19.67 11.98
CA GLU A 100 -10.03 19.20 13.35
C GLU A 100 -9.38 17.85 13.69
N ASP A 101 -9.71 16.80 12.96
CA ASP A 101 -9.13 15.46 13.13
C ASP A 101 -8.36 15.05 11.86
N ILE A 102 -7.16 14.53 12.03
CA ILE A 102 -6.34 14.03 10.92
C ILE A 102 -5.90 12.59 11.13
N ILE A 103 -5.61 11.94 10.02
CA ILE A 103 -4.87 10.68 9.97
C ILE A 103 -3.56 10.91 9.20
N THR A 104 -2.45 10.46 9.76
CA THR A 104 -1.14 10.52 9.09
C THR A 104 -0.74 9.14 8.59
N LYS A 105 -0.13 9.07 7.41
CA LYS A 105 0.22 7.82 6.74
C LYS A 105 1.58 7.96 6.07
N PRO A 106 2.59 7.14 6.39
CA PRO A 106 3.81 7.06 5.57
C PRO A 106 3.45 6.69 4.13
N LEU A 107 4.09 7.33 3.14
CA LEU A 107 3.77 7.12 1.73
C LEU A 107 4.02 5.68 1.26
N TYR A 108 5.10 5.08 1.74
CA TYR A 108 5.57 3.76 1.31
C TYR A 108 5.37 2.66 2.35
N GLY A 109 4.61 2.96 3.42
CA GLY A 109 4.24 1.98 4.44
C GLY A 109 3.07 1.09 4.01
N ASN A 110 3.04 -0.12 4.51
CA ASN A 110 1.97 -1.10 4.28
C ASN A 110 1.43 -1.64 5.61
N GLY A 111 0.35 -2.43 5.55
CA GLY A 111 -0.20 -3.13 6.72
C GLY A 111 -0.71 -2.21 7.85
N GLY A 112 -0.83 -0.90 7.61
CA GLY A 112 -1.25 0.07 8.64
C GLY A 112 -0.13 0.52 9.60
N VAL A 113 1.12 0.16 9.34
CA VAL A 113 2.26 0.60 10.14
C VAL A 113 2.47 2.10 9.96
N GLY A 114 2.73 2.81 11.08
CA GLY A 114 2.98 4.27 11.07
C GLY A 114 1.73 5.12 10.80
N ILE A 115 0.54 4.54 10.86
CA ILE A 115 -0.72 5.31 10.80
C ILE A 115 -1.05 5.82 12.19
N HIS A 116 -1.24 7.15 12.32
CA HIS A 116 -1.62 7.80 13.57
C HIS A 116 -2.79 8.74 13.36
N LYS A 117 -3.69 8.78 14.33
CA LYS A 117 -4.79 9.74 14.40
C LYS A 117 -4.44 10.83 15.40
N PHE A 118 -4.67 12.08 14.99
CA PHE A 118 -4.46 13.25 15.84
C PHE A 118 -5.62 14.22 15.74
N ASN A 119 -5.83 14.94 16.84
CA ASN A 119 -6.59 16.18 16.91
C ASN A 119 -5.70 17.25 17.55
N ILE A 120 -6.24 18.48 17.69
CA ILE A 120 -5.46 19.61 18.22
C ILE A 120 -4.98 19.38 19.66
N ASN A 121 -5.70 18.58 20.46
CA ASN A 121 -5.38 18.35 21.86
C ASN A 121 -4.31 17.25 22.08
N ASN A 122 -4.18 16.32 21.12
CA ASN A 122 -3.26 15.18 21.24
C ASN A 122 -2.14 15.17 20.18
N PHE A 123 -2.05 16.20 19.36
CA PHE A 123 -1.00 16.27 18.32
C PHE A 123 0.38 16.33 18.96
N ASN A 124 1.19 15.32 18.67
CA ASN A 124 2.56 15.23 19.12
C ASN A 124 3.49 15.05 17.92
N PRO A 125 4.19 16.11 17.48
CA PRO A 125 5.08 16.04 16.32
C PRO A 125 6.27 15.08 16.52
N ASN A 126 6.66 14.76 17.76
CA ASN A 126 7.73 13.82 18.02
C ASN A 126 7.41 12.39 17.54
N ILE A 127 6.13 12.01 17.54
CA ILE A 127 5.69 10.72 17.00
C ILE A 127 5.95 10.66 15.49
N LEU A 128 5.85 11.78 14.80
CA LEU A 128 6.02 11.86 13.35
C LEU A 128 7.48 11.95 12.92
N LYS A 129 8.39 12.42 13.78
CA LYS A 129 9.81 12.66 13.42
C LYS A 129 10.47 11.45 12.75
N GLN A 130 10.17 10.24 13.19
CA GLN A 130 10.74 9.02 12.61
C GLN A 130 10.29 8.73 11.17
N TYR A 131 9.26 9.43 10.67
CA TYR A 131 8.73 9.27 9.32
C TYR A 131 9.04 10.46 8.42
N LEU A 132 9.60 11.57 8.96
CA LEU A 132 9.76 12.84 8.23
C LEU A 132 11.08 12.95 7.44
N ASP A 133 11.85 11.88 7.31
CA ASP A 133 12.91 11.82 6.30
C ASP A 133 12.34 11.99 4.90
N LEU A 134 11.12 11.49 4.68
CA LEU A 134 10.32 11.67 3.48
C LEU A 134 8.99 12.39 3.81
N PRO A 135 8.36 13.06 2.83
CA PRO A 135 7.00 13.55 3.01
C PRO A 135 6.04 12.42 3.40
N ILE A 136 5.07 12.72 4.25
CA ILE A 136 3.99 11.80 4.63
C ILE A 136 2.64 12.35 4.13
N MET A 137 1.66 11.49 3.98
CA MET A 137 0.30 11.89 3.65
C MET A 137 -0.47 12.20 4.93
N ILE A 138 -1.14 13.35 4.94
CA ILE A 138 -2.03 13.78 6.02
C ILE A 138 -3.42 13.99 5.42
N GLN A 139 -4.42 13.32 5.96
CA GLN A 139 -5.80 13.39 5.49
C GLN A 139 -6.74 13.77 6.62
N LYS A 140 -7.83 14.47 6.29
CA LYS A 140 -8.96 14.59 7.21
C LYS A 140 -9.42 13.19 7.63
N TYR A 141 -9.59 12.99 8.94
CA TYR A 141 -10.10 11.73 9.47
C TYR A 141 -11.59 11.56 9.12
N ILE A 142 -11.95 10.40 8.64
CA ILE A 142 -13.33 10.02 8.33
C ILE A 142 -13.84 9.17 9.50
N LYS A 143 -14.76 9.71 10.29
CA LYS A 143 -15.29 9.04 11.50
C LYS A 143 -16.03 7.75 11.18
N GLU A 144 -16.62 7.67 9.98
CA GLU A 144 -17.37 6.52 9.51
C GLU A 144 -16.55 5.24 9.37
N ILE A 145 -15.20 5.33 9.49
CA ILE A 145 -14.34 4.14 9.51
C ILE A 145 -14.69 3.17 10.65
N ASP A 146 -15.30 3.65 11.72
CA ASP A 146 -15.78 2.81 12.83
C ASP A 146 -16.82 1.78 12.33
N LYS A 147 -17.54 2.08 11.24
CA LYS A 147 -18.47 1.17 10.56
C LYS A 147 -17.77 0.28 9.53
N GLY A 148 -16.46 0.43 9.40
CA GLY A 148 -15.63 -0.30 8.44
C GLY A 148 -15.48 0.39 7.10
N ASP A 149 -14.70 -0.25 6.24
CA ASP A 149 -14.53 0.11 4.84
C ASP A 149 -14.95 -1.05 3.92
N ARG A 150 -14.97 -0.80 2.63
CA ARG A 150 -15.25 -1.81 1.63
C ARG A 150 -14.11 -1.92 0.62
N ARG A 151 -13.58 -3.12 0.45
CA ARG A 151 -12.71 -3.45 -0.66
C ARG A 151 -13.57 -3.89 -1.85
N LEU A 152 -13.64 -3.06 -2.86
CA LEU A 152 -14.30 -3.38 -4.13
C LEU A 152 -13.35 -4.23 -4.99
N ILE A 153 -13.90 -5.25 -5.65
CA ILE A 153 -13.21 -6.08 -6.61
C ILE A 153 -13.76 -5.75 -7.97
N VAL A 154 -12.88 -5.30 -8.86
CA VAL A 154 -13.20 -4.94 -10.24
C VAL A 154 -12.31 -5.78 -11.16
N ILE A 155 -12.88 -6.44 -12.13
CA ILE A 155 -12.20 -7.26 -13.13
C ILE A 155 -12.63 -6.77 -14.50
N ASP A 156 -11.68 -6.40 -15.33
CA ASP A 156 -11.92 -5.85 -16.68
C ASP A 156 -12.93 -4.68 -16.73
N GLY A 157 -12.85 -3.80 -15.72
CA GLY A 157 -13.74 -2.65 -15.56
C GLY A 157 -15.10 -2.95 -14.93
N GLU A 158 -15.44 -4.23 -14.69
CA GLU A 158 -16.74 -4.63 -14.14
C GLU A 158 -16.63 -4.94 -12.63
N TYR A 159 -17.66 -4.50 -11.89
CA TYR A 159 -17.77 -4.80 -10.47
C TYR A 159 -18.12 -6.27 -10.25
N CYS A 160 -17.20 -6.99 -9.56
CA CYS A 160 -17.34 -8.43 -9.29
C CYS A 160 -17.76 -8.74 -7.85
N GLY A 161 -17.68 -7.76 -6.96
CA GLY A 161 -18.05 -7.95 -5.57
C GLY A 161 -17.31 -7.01 -4.61
N SER A 162 -17.66 -7.09 -3.33
CA SER A 162 -16.97 -6.33 -2.29
C SER A 162 -16.86 -7.14 -1.00
N VAL A 163 -15.80 -6.84 -0.24
CA VAL A 163 -15.59 -7.37 1.11
C VAL A 163 -15.66 -6.20 2.09
N ALA A 164 -16.53 -6.32 3.08
CA ALA A 164 -16.56 -5.39 4.21
C ALA A 164 -15.42 -5.74 5.17
N ARG A 165 -14.68 -4.70 5.61
CA ARG A 165 -13.62 -4.83 6.61
C ARG A 165 -14.00 -3.94 7.78
N ILE A 166 -14.17 -4.54 8.94
CA ILE A 166 -14.63 -3.83 10.14
C ILE A 166 -13.46 -3.78 11.12
N PRO A 167 -13.04 -2.59 11.60
CA PRO A 167 -11.99 -2.49 12.61
C PRO A 167 -12.39 -3.25 13.88
N LYS A 168 -11.40 -3.74 14.60
CA LYS A 168 -11.64 -4.17 15.98
C LYS A 168 -12.06 -2.98 16.84
N ASP A 169 -12.84 -3.24 17.88
CA ASP A 169 -13.28 -2.21 18.80
C ASP A 169 -12.11 -1.36 19.31
N GLY A 170 -12.21 -0.04 19.08
CA GLY A 170 -11.19 0.92 19.46
C GLY A 170 -10.00 1.04 18.50
N ASP A 171 -9.93 0.28 17.39
CA ASP A 171 -8.92 0.45 16.37
C ASP A 171 -9.41 1.38 15.25
N ILE A 172 -8.46 2.08 14.64
CA ILE A 172 -8.69 2.96 13.47
C ILE A 172 -8.34 2.28 12.14
N LYS A 173 -7.99 1.00 12.17
CA LYS A 173 -7.50 0.22 11.03
C LYS A 173 -8.46 -0.91 10.71
N ALA A 174 -9.02 -0.90 9.51
CA ALA A 174 -9.94 -1.93 9.02
C ALA A 174 -9.29 -2.98 8.09
N ASN A 175 -7.98 -2.90 7.85
CA ASN A 175 -7.31 -3.83 6.95
C ASN A 175 -7.10 -5.22 7.58
N PHE A 176 -7.13 -6.28 6.78
CA PHE A 176 -7.00 -7.67 7.24
C PHE A 176 -5.71 -7.94 8.07
N HIS A 177 -4.58 -7.32 7.71
CA HIS A 177 -3.33 -7.46 8.46
C HIS A 177 -3.40 -6.85 9.87
N ALA A 178 -4.32 -5.92 10.12
CA ALA A 178 -4.61 -5.38 11.45
C ALA A 178 -5.74 -6.16 12.18
N GLY A 179 -6.29 -7.19 11.56
CA GLY A 179 -7.29 -8.07 12.12
C GLY A 179 -8.73 -7.57 11.96
N GLY A 180 -8.95 -6.67 10.98
CA GLY A 180 -10.29 -6.29 10.53
C GLY A 180 -10.98 -7.38 9.74
#